data_32eb4a1f288e30ee60c820949a72ad7e
#
_entry.id   32eb4a1f288e30ee60c820949a72ad7e
#
_cell.length_a   1.000
_cell.length_b   1.000
_cell.length_c   1.000
_cell.angle_alpha   90.00
_cell.angle_beta   90.00
_cell.angle_gamma   90.00
#
_symmetry.space_group_name_H-M   'P 1'
#
loop_
_entity.id
_entity.type
_entity.pdbx_description
1 polymer ?
#
loop_
_entity_poly.entity_id
_entity_poly.type
_entity_poly.pdbx_seq_one_letter_code
_entity_poly.pdbx_strand_id
1 'polypeptide(L)'
;KTLITNSVLYGIETKEERIAKDKNPEATIKIIAQQLNGQMSFCIEDDGIGLDKDELDFEEDFPKITEDNQLKNVYTIKENVEKLNGNIEIKSDIEKGFSFTITVPLTHSILDGLNIKIGDNIFILPTSSIVESIQPTKEMIKLVGDGSSALLMLRDEFIPIIRLYEFLHIVPKTQDLSQGILIIVKSGTQKAAFFIDEFLQQQQVVLKAIETNFKKVDSVAGATVRGDGSIGIIIDVKSIIENS
;
A
#
# COMPACT_ATOMS: atom_id res chain seq x y z
N LYS A 1 7.36 18.77 -14.19
CA LYS A 1 7.13 20.18 -14.55
C LYS A 1 6.55 20.94 -13.36
N THR A 2 5.43 20.53 -12.79
CA THR A 2 4.73 21.20 -11.67
C THR A 2 5.64 21.47 -10.47
N LEU A 3 6.41 20.46 -10.00
CA LEU A 3 7.31 20.62 -8.85
C LEU A 3 8.39 21.67 -9.10
N ILE A 4 9.04 21.64 -10.27
CA ILE A 4 10.05 22.65 -10.64
C ILE A 4 9.42 24.05 -10.70
N THR A 5 8.20 24.15 -11.24
CA THR A 5 7.47 25.42 -11.28
C THR A 5 7.19 25.93 -9.85
N ASN A 6 6.81 25.03 -8.92
CA ASN A 6 6.58 25.39 -7.52
C ASN A 6 7.86 25.88 -6.84
N SER A 7 9.00 25.19 -7.02
CA SER A 7 10.29 25.65 -6.50
C SER A 7 10.64 27.06 -7.01
N VAL A 8 10.48 27.32 -8.32
CA VAL A 8 10.82 28.63 -8.92
C VAL A 8 9.89 29.74 -8.46
N LEU A 9 8.59 29.49 -8.36
CA LEU A 9 7.61 30.53 -8.08
C LEU A 9 7.42 30.81 -6.59
N TYR A 10 7.63 29.81 -5.74
CA TYR A 10 7.27 29.87 -4.32
C TYR A 10 8.40 29.46 -3.38
N GLY A 11 9.31 28.60 -3.83
CA GLY A 11 10.38 28.06 -3.00
C GLY A 11 11.62 28.95 -2.95
N ILE A 12 11.95 29.66 -4.03
CA ILE A 12 13.18 30.40 -4.18
C ILE A 12 12.96 31.88 -3.89
N GLU A 13 13.78 32.44 -3.00
CA GLU A 13 13.81 33.87 -2.66
C GLU A 13 14.38 34.71 -3.80
N THR A 14 14.04 36.00 -3.80
CA THR A 14 14.68 36.99 -4.69
C THR A 14 16.17 37.09 -4.39
N LYS A 15 16.93 37.59 -5.36
CA LYS A 15 18.38 37.76 -5.23
C LYS A 15 18.76 38.64 -4.01
N GLU A 16 18.00 39.68 -3.76
CA GLU A 16 18.18 40.63 -2.64
C GLU A 16 17.94 39.95 -1.30
N GLU A 17 16.86 39.14 -1.21
CA GLU A 17 16.54 38.39 0.01
C GLU A 17 17.57 37.30 0.31
N ARG A 18 18.08 36.62 -0.72
CA ARG A 18 19.13 35.61 -0.56
C ARG A 18 20.42 36.23 -0.03
N ILE A 19 20.83 37.38 -0.56
CA ILE A 19 22.02 38.12 -0.07
C ILE A 19 21.82 38.55 1.39
N ALA A 20 20.62 39.04 1.76
CA ALA A 20 20.31 39.42 3.14
C ALA A 20 20.36 38.23 4.12
N LYS A 21 20.22 36.99 3.64
CA LYS A 21 20.30 35.75 4.42
C LYS A 21 21.63 35.01 4.27
N ASP A 22 22.67 35.66 3.77
CA ASP A 22 23.99 35.08 3.50
C ASP A 22 23.96 33.84 2.58
N LYS A 23 22.93 33.72 1.74
CA LYS A 23 22.81 32.68 0.71
C LYS A 23 23.48 33.11 -0.60
N ASN A 24 23.84 32.12 -1.45
CA ASN A 24 24.29 32.41 -2.80
C ASN A 24 23.20 33.20 -3.56
N PRO A 25 23.54 34.34 -4.20
CA PRO A 25 22.58 35.11 -5.01
C PRO A 25 21.90 34.31 -6.13
N GLU A 26 22.58 33.29 -6.63
CA GLU A 26 22.01 32.34 -7.60
C GLU A 26 21.48 31.11 -6.88
N ALA A 27 20.17 30.86 -7.01
CA ALA A 27 19.52 29.69 -6.44
C ALA A 27 19.82 28.45 -7.31
N THR A 28 19.76 27.31 -6.66
CA THR A 28 20.01 26.02 -7.33
C THR A 28 18.80 25.12 -7.21
N ILE A 29 18.33 24.59 -8.35
CA ILE A 29 17.38 23.46 -8.38
C ILE A 29 18.14 22.26 -8.93
N LYS A 30 18.18 21.19 -8.14
CA LYS A 30 18.87 19.95 -8.48
C LYS A 30 17.85 18.87 -8.81
N ILE A 31 18.02 18.22 -9.94
CA ILE A 31 17.18 17.09 -10.35
C ILE A 31 18.07 15.85 -10.42
N ILE A 32 17.70 14.84 -9.64
CA ILE A 32 18.41 13.58 -9.57
C ILE A 32 17.47 12.48 -10.02
N ALA A 33 17.90 11.65 -10.96
CA ALA A 33 17.21 10.43 -11.35
C ALA A 33 18.17 9.26 -11.17
N GLN A 34 17.77 8.24 -10.44
CA GLN A 34 18.60 7.07 -10.19
C GLN A 34 17.75 5.80 -10.14
N GLN A 35 18.35 4.71 -10.59
CA GLN A 35 17.77 3.39 -10.49
C GLN A 35 18.49 2.61 -9.38
N LEU A 36 17.74 2.12 -8.41
CA LEU A 36 18.27 1.33 -7.32
C LEU A 36 17.27 0.22 -6.94
N ASN A 37 17.74 -1.01 -6.78
CA ASN A 37 16.96 -2.15 -6.29
C ASN A 37 15.63 -2.40 -7.04
N GLY A 38 15.62 -2.21 -8.37
CA GLY A 38 14.41 -2.40 -9.18
C GLY A 38 13.40 -1.26 -9.09
N GLN A 39 13.79 -0.14 -8.48
CA GLN A 39 12.97 1.08 -8.39
C GLN A 39 13.65 2.23 -9.14
N MET A 40 12.85 3.15 -9.65
CA MET A 40 13.31 4.43 -10.16
C MET A 40 12.98 5.51 -9.14
N SER A 41 14.00 6.25 -8.72
CA SER A 41 13.87 7.38 -7.81
C SER A 41 14.13 8.68 -8.58
N PHE A 42 13.23 9.64 -8.42
CA PHE A 42 13.34 11.01 -8.93
C PHE A 42 13.31 11.97 -7.75
N CYS A 43 14.39 12.69 -7.54
CA CYS A 43 14.48 13.69 -6.49
C CYS A 43 14.61 15.08 -7.12
N ILE A 44 13.83 16.03 -6.62
CA ILE A 44 13.91 17.46 -6.96
C ILE A 44 14.21 18.18 -5.65
N GLU A 45 15.35 18.88 -5.63
CA GLU A 45 15.83 19.63 -4.48
C GLU A 45 16.00 21.09 -4.87
N ASP A 46 15.60 22.03 -4.02
CA ASP A 46 15.98 23.45 -4.12
C ASP A 46 16.63 23.92 -2.84
N ASP A 47 17.38 25.01 -2.92
CA ASP A 47 18.05 25.68 -1.80
C ASP A 47 17.29 26.95 -1.34
N GLY A 48 15.99 26.94 -1.51
CA GLY A 48 15.09 28.06 -1.22
C GLY A 48 14.73 28.23 0.25
N ILE A 49 13.55 28.81 0.51
CA ILE A 49 13.10 29.15 1.87
C ILE A 49 12.75 27.91 2.71
N GLY A 50 12.41 26.77 2.07
CA GLY A 50 11.84 25.61 2.74
C GLY A 50 10.43 25.88 3.29
N LEU A 51 9.87 24.87 3.96
CA LEU A 51 8.59 24.94 4.67
C LEU A 51 8.81 24.70 6.15
N ASP A 52 8.01 25.34 7.00
CA ASP A 52 7.97 25.03 8.41
C ASP A 52 7.35 23.64 8.63
N LYS A 53 7.78 22.97 9.68
CA LYS A 53 7.19 21.69 10.10
C LYS A 53 5.70 21.80 10.38
N ASP A 54 5.25 22.97 10.86
CA ASP A 54 3.83 23.25 11.12
C ASP A 54 2.99 23.38 9.83
N GLU A 55 3.63 23.58 8.69
CA GLU A 55 2.99 23.62 7.36
C GLU A 55 2.90 22.23 6.71
N LEU A 56 3.56 21.23 7.29
CA LEU A 56 3.45 19.83 6.90
C LEU A 56 2.36 19.15 7.73
N ASP A 57 1.60 18.26 7.10
CA ASP A 57 0.72 17.36 7.81
C ASP A 57 1.52 16.19 8.37
N PHE A 58 1.66 16.12 9.70
CA PHE A 58 2.49 15.12 10.36
C PHE A 58 1.95 13.68 10.22
N GLU A 59 0.65 13.50 9.94
CA GLU A 59 0.09 12.16 9.72
C GLU A 59 0.41 11.63 8.32
N GLU A 60 0.62 12.54 7.35
CA GLU A 60 0.84 12.19 5.96
C GLU A 60 2.21 12.62 5.40
N ASP A 61 3.04 13.37 6.16
CA ASP A 61 4.27 14.02 5.70
C ASP A 61 4.07 14.89 4.43
N PHE A 62 2.89 15.52 4.33
CA PHE A 62 2.50 16.35 3.18
C PHE A 62 2.19 17.78 3.59
N PRO A 63 2.42 18.77 2.68
CA PRO A 63 2.05 20.15 2.95
C PRO A 63 0.55 20.31 3.16
N LYS A 64 0.15 21.02 4.22
CA LYS A 64 -1.27 21.33 4.49
C LYS A 64 -1.86 22.16 3.35
N ILE A 65 -3.06 21.78 2.89
CA ILE A 65 -3.79 22.57 1.90
C ILE A 65 -4.42 23.76 2.62
N THR A 66 -3.97 24.97 2.30
CA THR A 66 -4.66 26.21 2.62
C THR A 66 -5.28 26.80 1.36
N GLU A 67 -6.29 27.68 1.49
CA GLU A 67 -6.95 28.29 0.33
C GLU A 67 -5.98 29.08 -0.54
N ASP A 68 -4.91 29.63 0.05
CA ASP A 68 -3.88 30.43 -0.61
C ASP A 68 -2.66 29.65 -1.07
N ASN A 69 -2.45 28.41 -0.61
CA ASN A 69 -1.25 27.70 -1.01
C ASN A 69 -1.46 26.97 -2.33
N GLN A 70 -0.51 27.14 -3.22
CA GLN A 70 -0.53 26.64 -4.59
C GLN A 70 -0.02 25.20 -4.69
N LEU A 71 0.05 24.50 -3.56
CA LEU A 71 0.49 23.11 -3.45
C LEU A 71 -0.62 22.09 -3.78
N LYS A 72 -1.82 22.53 -4.18
CA LYS A 72 -2.95 21.65 -4.60
C LYS A 72 -2.51 20.56 -5.59
N ASN A 73 -1.55 20.87 -6.46
CA ASN A 73 -1.03 19.92 -7.43
C ASN A 73 -0.17 18.79 -6.83
N VAL A 74 0.32 18.94 -5.60
CA VAL A 74 1.17 17.93 -4.93
C VAL A 74 0.32 16.72 -4.54
N TYR A 75 -0.93 16.93 -4.13
CA TYR A 75 -1.87 15.84 -3.84
C TYR A 75 -2.23 15.01 -5.07
N THR A 76 -2.41 15.67 -6.22
CA THR A 76 -2.61 14.96 -7.49
C THR A 76 -1.39 14.12 -7.87
N ILE A 77 -0.19 14.61 -7.53
CA ILE A 77 1.05 13.83 -7.73
C ILE A 77 1.05 12.62 -6.80
N LYS A 78 0.67 12.79 -5.52
CA LYS A 78 0.55 11.70 -4.55
C LYS A 78 -0.37 10.60 -5.07
N GLU A 79 -1.60 10.93 -5.41
CA GLU A 79 -2.56 9.97 -5.97
C GLU A 79 -2.02 9.22 -7.20
N ASN A 80 -1.33 9.92 -8.10
CA ASN A 80 -0.78 9.29 -9.30
C ASN A 80 0.41 8.39 -9.01
N VAL A 81 1.24 8.73 -8.02
CA VAL A 81 2.38 7.91 -7.58
C VAL A 81 1.88 6.67 -6.85
N GLU A 82 0.87 6.80 -6.00
CA GLU A 82 0.21 5.67 -5.30
C GLU A 82 -0.42 4.68 -6.29
N LYS A 83 -1.07 5.16 -7.37
CA LYS A 83 -1.59 4.31 -8.46
C LYS A 83 -0.49 3.50 -9.16
N LEU A 84 0.75 3.97 -9.12
CA LEU A 84 1.91 3.27 -9.65
C LEU A 84 2.62 2.39 -8.59
N ASN A 85 2.01 2.19 -7.42
CA ASN A 85 2.62 1.54 -6.26
C ASN A 85 3.95 2.19 -5.87
N GLY A 86 4.06 3.49 -6.10
CA GLY A 86 5.21 4.29 -5.72
C GLY A 86 5.06 4.90 -4.33
N ASN A 87 6.11 5.53 -3.87
CA ASN A 87 6.16 6.27 -2.62
C ASN A 87 6.66 7.70 -2.86
N ILE A 88 6.23 8.62 -2.00
CA ILE A 88 6.71 10.00 -1.99
C ILE A 88 7.32 10.28 -0.62
N GLU A 89 8.47 10.91 -0.62
CA GLU A 89 9.14 11.43 0.57
C GLU A 89 9.37 12.92 0.39
N ILE A 90 8.97 13.71 1.38
CA ILE A 90 9.19 15.15 1.42
C ILE A 90 10.11 15.46 2.59
N LYS A 91 11.15 16.26 2.33
CA LYS A 91 12.04 16.82 3.34
C LYS A 91 12.12 18.32 3.16
N SER A 92 11.93 19.06 4.22
CA SER A 92 12.04 20.49 4.21
C SER A 92 12.56 20.99 5.55
N ASP A 93 13.49 21.93 5.47
CA ASP A 93 13.99 22.69 6.62
C ASP A 93 13.94 24.16 6.24
N ILE A 94 13.48 25.00 7.17
CA ILE A 94 13.45 26.46 6.99
C ILE A 94 14.85 26.96 6.60
N GLU A 95 14.91 27.81 5.60
CA GLU A 95 16.12 28.43 5.04
C GLU A 95 17.15 27.48 4.40
N LYS A 96 16.87 26.16 4.37
CA LYS A 96 17.74 25.17 3.75
C LYS A 96 17.18 24.59 2.45
N GLY A 97 15.89 24.84 2.20
CA GLY A 97 15.23 24.43 0.98
C GLY A 97 14.26 23.26 1.15
N PHE A 98 13.83 22.72 0.03
CA PHE A 98 12.81 21.71 -0.09
C PHE A 98 13.30 20.54 -0.95
N SER A 99 13.01 19.33 -0.56
CA SER A 99 13.33 18.11 -1.31
C SER A 99 12.08 17.25 -1.47
N PHE A 100 11.78 16.87 -2.70
CA PHE A 100 10.64 16.03 -3.07
C PHE A 100 11.16 14.80 -3.83
N THR A 101 11.06 13.64 -3.20
CA THR A 101 11.52 12.37 -3.78
C THR A 101 10.33 11.48 -4.15
N ILE A 102 10.24 11.10 -5.41
CA ILE A 102 9.28 10.11 -5.92
C ILE A 102 10.06 8.82 -6.18
N THR A 103 9.59 7.71 -5.62
CA THR A 103 10.13 6.39 -5.91
C THR A 103 9.02 5.53 -6.52
N VAL A 104 9.26 4.99 -7.73
CA VAL A 104 8.32 4.09 -8.40
C VAL A 104 9.01 2.78 -8.78
N PRO A 105 8.33 1.63 -8.69
CA PRO A 105 8.89 0.37 -9.16
C PRO A 105 9.05 0.40 -10.68
N LEU A 106 10.18 -0.09 -11.18
CA LEU A 106 10.47 -0.18 -12.63
C LEU A 106 9.74 -1.31 -13.33
N THR A 107 9.34 -2.30 -12.57
CA THR A 107 8.59 -3.45 -13.07
C THR A 107 7.17 -3.38 -12.53
N HIS A 108 6.22 -3.90 -13.27
CA HIS A 108 4.94 -4.33 -12.72
C HIS A 108 5.29 -5.17 -11.47
N SER A 109 4.71 -4.85 -10.33
CA SER A 109 5.05 -5.54 -9.07
C SER A 109 4.93 -7.03 -9.28
N ILE A 110 6.07 -7.71 -9.43
CA ILE A 110 6.08 -9.17 -9.37
C ILE A 110 5.93 -9.50 -7.90
N LEU A 111 4.86 -10.17 -7.58
CA LEU A 111 4.64 -10.66 -6.23
C LEU A 111 4.63 -12.19 -6.23
N ASP A 112 5.19 -12.77 -5.20
CA ASP A 112 5.03 -14.18 -4.93
C ASP A 112 3.64 -14.40 -4.34
N GLY A 113 2.81 -15.15 -5.04
CA GLY A 113 1.43 -15.43 -4.69
C GLY A 113 1.19 -16.90 -4.43
N LEU A 114 0.42 -17.20 -3.39
CA LEU A 114 -0.13 -18.52 -3.12
C LEU A 114 -1.53 -18.60 -3.73
N ASN A 115 -1.76 -19.50 -4.65
CA ASN A 115 -3.10 -19.78 -5.14
C ASN A 115 -3.90 -20.48 -4.05
N ILE A 116 -5.05 -19.93 -3.70
CA ILE A 116 -6.00 -20.48 -2.74
C ILE A 116 -7.33 -20.74 -3.43
N LYS A 117 -8.04 -21.76 -3.00
CA LYS A 117 -9.36 -22.11 -3.53
C LYS A 117 -10.45 -21.85 -2.50
N ILE A 118 -11.54 -21.22 -2.95
CA ILE A 118 -12.74 -20.96 -2.16
C ILE A 118 -13.93 -21.30 -3.07
N GLY A 119 -14.67 -22.33 -2.73
CA GLY A 119 -15.66 -22.92 -3.64
C GLY A 119 -15.01 -23.38 -4.95
N ASP A 120 -15.53 -22.90 -6.06
CA ASP A 120 -14.97 -23.17 -7.39
C ASP A 120 -14.02 -22.08 -7.89
N ASN A 121 -13.77 -21.05 -7.10
CA ASN A 121 -12.96 -19.89 -7.49
C ASN A 121 -11.54 -19.99 -6.95
N ILE A 122 -10.58 -19.46 -7.71
CA ILE A 122 -9.17 -19.39 -7.33
C ILE A 122 -8.77 -17.94 -7.16
N PHE A 123 -8.18 -17.66 -6.00
CA PHE A 123 -7.64 -16.37 -5.63
C PHE A 123 -6.14 -16.47 -5.37
N ILE A 124 -5.49 -15.33 -5.35
CA ILE A 124 -4.05 -15.23 -5.09
C ILE A 124 -3.85 -14.45 -3.81
N LEU A 125 -3.20 -15.09 -2.84
CA LEU A 125 -2.83 -14.48 -1.57
C LEU A 125 -1.35 -14.12 -1.60
N PRO A 126 -0.95 -12.84 -1.37
CA PRO A 126 0.46 -12.46 -1.31
C PRO A 126 1.21 -13.24 -0.23
N THR A 127 2.28 -13.94 -0.60
CA THR A 127 3.05 -14.77 0.36
C THR A 127 3.73 -13.94 1.43
N SER A 128 4.05 -12.68 1.14
CA SER A 128 4.61 -11.73 2.11
C SER A 128 3.69 -11.45 3.30
N SER A 129 2.37 -11.66 3.15
CA SER A 129 1.38 -11.51 4.22
C SER A 129 1.20 -12.78 5.04
N ILE A 130 1.66 -13.95 4.55
CA ILE A 130 1.44 -15.25 5.19
C ILE A 130 2.45 -15.45 6.32
N VAL A 131 1.95 -15.86 7.48
CA VAL A 131 2.78 -16.25 8.63
C VAL A 131 2.93 -17.77 8.65
N GLU A 132 1.82 -18.49 8.68
CA GLU A 132 1.76 -19.95 8.67
C GLU A 132 0.36 -20.43 8.24
N SER A 133 0.21 -21.70 7.96
CA SER A 133 -1.08 -22.33 7.69
C SER A 133 -1.29 -23.55 8.57
N ILE A 134 -2.53 -23.77 8.97
CA ILE A 134 -2.87 -24.88 9.85
C ILE A 134 -4.23 -25.49 9.45
N GLN A 135 -4.40 -26.78 9.69
CA GLN A 135 -5.70 -27.42 9.71
C GLN A 135 -6.16 -27.44 11.19
N PRO A 136 -7.16 -26.62 11.57
CA PRO A 136 -7.51 -26.48 12.97
C PRO A 136 -8.28 -27.72 13.46
N THR A 137 -8.10 -28.04 14.74
CA THR A 137 -9.01 -28.96 15.44
C THR A 137 -10.17 -28.18 16.06
N LYS A 138 -11.26 -28.86 16.41
CA LYS A 138 -12.42 -28.20 17.02
C LYS A 138 -12.07 -27.49 18.35
N GLU A 139 -11.11 -28.03 19.08
CA GLU A 139 -10.66 -27.46 20.37
C GLU A 139 -9.94 -26.12 20.19
N MET A 140 -9.30 -25.91 19.05
CA MET A 140 -8.59 -24.66 18.70
C MET A 140 -9.55 -23.55 18.29
N ILE A 141 -10.80 -23.87 17.94
CA ILE A 141 -11.79 -22.91 17.49
C ILE A 141 -12.68 -22.50 18.66
N LYS A 142 -12.77 -21.21 18.93
CA LYS A 142 -13.66 -20.63 19.95
C LYS A 142 -14.67 -19.73 19.26
N LEU A 143 -15.94 -20.11 19.34
CA LEU A 143 -17.04 -19.27 18.86
C LEU A 143 -17.32 -18.16 19.88
N VAL A 144 -17.63 -16.97 19.39
CA VAL A 144 -17.89 -15.78 20.18
C VAL A 144 -19.33 -15.32 19.95
N GLY A 145 -20.01 -14.93 21.02
CA GLY A 145 -21.38 -14.43 20.97
C GLY A 145 -22.37 -15.48 20.48
N ASP A 146 -23.12 -15.16 19.44
CA ASP A 146 -24.11 -16.02 18.78
C ASP A 146 -23.52 -17.05 17.81
N GLY A 147 -22.18 -17.13 17.74
CA GLY A 147 -21.46 -18.01 16.81
C GLY A 147 -21.14 -17.39 15.45
N SER A 148 -21.52 -16.14 15.21
CA SER A 148 -21.18 -15.42 13.98
C SER A 148 -19.68 -15.17 13.88
N SER A 149 -19.01 -14.88 15.00
CA SER A 149 -17.57 -14.67 15.07
C SER A 149 -16.85 -15.87 15.65
N ALA A 150 -15.63 -16.10 15.22
CA ALA A 150 -14.80 -17.21 15.70
C ALA A 150 -13.35 -16.74 15.90
N LEU A 151 -12.70 -17.31 16.92
CA LEU A 151 -11.28 -17.10 17.21
C LEU A 151 -10.52 -18.42 17.07
N LEU A 152 -9.33 -18.37 16.54
CA LEU A 152 -8.35 -19.44 16.56
C LEU A 152 -7.48 -19.28 17.80
N MET A 153 -7.44 -20.29 18.64
CA MET A 153 -6.49 -20.36 19.76
C MET A 153 -5.23 -21.08 19.27
N LEU A 154 -4.14 -20.34 19.14
CA LEU A 154 -2.85 -20.87 18.66
C LEU A 154 -1.72 -20.33 19.55
N ARG A 155 -0.97 -21.23 20.22
CA ARG A 155 0.18 -20.87 21.07
C ARG A 155 -0.14 -19.75 22.07
N ASP A 156 -1.27 -19.89 22.79
CA ASP A 156 -1.77 -18.91 23.77
C ASP A 156 -2.17 -17.54 23.19
N GLU A 157 -2.27 -17.41 21.87
CA GLU A 157 -2.77 -16.24 21.18
C GLU A 157 -4.16 -16.52 20.61
N PHE A 158 -5.08 -15.53 20.72
CA PHE A 158 -6.38 -15.57 20.09
C PHE A 158 -6.36 -14.74 18.81
N ILE A 159 -6.53 -15.40 17.68
CA ILE A 159 -6.47 -14.80 16.34
C ILE A 159 -7.88 -14.80 15.76
N PRO A 160 -8.43 -13.67 15.29
CA PRO A 160 -9.76 -13.65 14.68
C PRO A 160 -9.77 -14.50 13.39
N ILE A 161 -10.80 -15.30 13.23
CA ILE A 161 -11.04 -16.09 12.02
C ILE A 161 -11.94 -15.29 11.09
N ILE A 162 -11.45 -15.03 9.89
CA ILE A 162 -12.18 -14.34 8.82
C ILE A 162 -12.57 -15.36 7.74
N ARG A 163 -13.88 -15.47 7.50
CA ARG A 163 -14.43 -16.34 6.47
C ARG A 163 -14.40 -15.60 5.14
N LEU A 164 -13.35 -15.81 4.34
CA LEU A 164 -13.16 -15.09 3.06
C LEU A 164 -14.35 -15.24 2.12
N TYR A 165 -15.06 -16.36 2.17
CA TYR A 165 -16.24 -16.58 1.33
C TYR A 165 -17.38 -15.58 1.60
N GLU A 166 -17.49 -15.05 2.82
CA GLU A 166 -18.47 -14.01 3.17
C GLU A 166 -18.09 -12.67 2.53
N PHE A 167 -16.80 -12.27 2.62
CA PHE A 167 -16.29 -11.06 1.98
C PHE A 167 -16.35 -11.09 0.45
N LEU A 168 -16.12 -12.27 -0.12
CA LEU A 168 -16.08 -12.47 -1.57
C LEU A 168 -17.43 -12.86 -2.16
N HIS A 169 -18.46 -13.02 -1.33
CA HIS A 169 -19.81 -13.46 -1.70
C HIS A 169 -19.82 -14.77 -2.50
N ILE A 170 -19.08 -15.78 -2.02
CA ILE A 170 -18.88 -17.06 -2.67
C ILE A 170 -19.49 -18.17 -1.82
N VAL A 171 -19.96 -19.22 -2.47
CA VAL A 171 -20.38 -20.44 -1.77
C VAL A 171 -19.16 -21.31 -1.52
N PRO A 172 -18.76 -21.56 -0.25
CA PRO A 172 -17.61 -22.38 0.06
C PRO A 172 -17.92 -23.87 -0.11
N LYS A 173 -16.89 -24.69 -0.20
CA LYS A 173 -17.03 -26.16 -0.22
C LYS A 173 -17.52 -26.69 1.12
N THR A 174 -17.09 -26.08 2.22
CA THR A 174 -17.51 -26.36 3.58
C THR A 174 -17.60 -25.09 4.39
N GLN A 175 -18.53 -25.06 5.36
CA GLN A 175 -18.60 -24.00 6.38
C GLN A 175 -18.04 -24.47 7.73
N ASP A 176 -17.74 -25.75 7.87
CA ASP A 176 -17.12 -26.29 9.07
C ASP A 176 -15.63 -25.91 9.11
N LEU A 177 -15.28 -24.99 10.00
CA LEU A 177 -13.91 -24.46 10.15
C LEU A 177 -12.88 -25.57 10.42
N SER A 178 -13.29 -26.70 11.01
CA SER A 178 -12.39 -27.84 11.27
C SER A 178 -12.11 -28.71 10.05
N GLN A 179 -12.85 -28.53 8.96
CA GLN A 179 -12.68 -29.29 7.70
C GLN A 179 -11.92 -28.53 6.62
N GLY A 180 -11.68 -27.23 6.80
CA GLY A 180 -10.91 -26.41 5.90
C GLY A 180 -9.53 -26.10 6.44
N ILE A 181 -8.93 -25.08 5.86
CA ILE A 181 -7.58 -24.61 6.20
C ILE A 181 -7.67 -23.18 6.71
N LEU A 182 -6.92 -22.87 7.77
CA LEU A 182 -6.70 -21.52 8.24
C LEU A 182 -5.30 -21.05 7.84
N ILE A 183 -5.22 -19.95 7.10
CA ILE A 183 -3.95 -19.28 6.78
C ILE A 183 -3.85 -18.07 7.70
N ILE A 184 -2.88 -18.09 8.60
CA ILE A 184 -2.57 -16.95 9.46
C ILE A 184 -1.84 -15.92 8.61
N VAL A 185 -2.45 -14.75 8.51
CA VAL A 185 -1.92 -13.59 7.78
C VAL A 185 -1.66 -12.44 8.72
N LYS A 186 -0.80 -11.50 8.28
CA LYS A 186 -0.50 -10.28 9.01
C LYS A 186 -0.52 -9.06 8.08
N SER A 187 -0.95 -7.93 8.64
CA SER A 187 -0.79 -6.59 8.07
C SER A 187 -0.31 -5.64 9.17
N GLY A 188 0.92 -5.16 9.08
CA GLY A 188 1.55 -4.43 10.17
C GLY A 188 1.62 -5.27 11.45
N THR A 189 0.97 -4.80 12.52
CA THR A 189 0.88 -5.48 13.81
C THR A 189 -0.36 -6.38 13.95
N GLN A 190 -1.32 -6.28 13.06
CA GLN A 190 -2.57 -7.03 13.10
C GLN A 190 -2.40 -8.41 12.47
N LYS A 191 -3.03 -9.42 13.07
CA LYS A 191 -3.12 -10.79 12.55
C LYS A 191 -4.56 -11.23 12.39
N ALA A 192 -4.81 -12.07 11.39
CA ALA A 192 -6.07 -12.77 11.21
C ALA A 192 -5.82 -14.17 10.65
N ALA A 193 -6.77 -15.07 10.81
CA ALA A 193 -6.77 -16.41 10.23
C ALA A 193 -7.82 -16.48 9.11
N PHE A 194 -7.39 -16.52 7.87
CA PHE A 194 -8.27 -16.62 6.70
C PHE A 194 -8.70 -18.06 6.49
N PHE A 195 -10.01 -18.30 6.49
CA PHE A 195 -10.57 -19.60 6.20
C PHE A 195 -10.71 -19.81 4.70
N ILE A 196 -10.11 -20.90 4.21
CA ILE A 196 -10.12 -21.33 2.81
C ILE A 196 -10.44 -22.83 2.70
N ASP A 197 -10.86 -23.26 1.51
CA ASP A 197 -11.12 -24.67 1.25
C ASP A 197 -9.83 -25.46 0.99
N GLU A 198 -8.92 -24.90 0.17
CA GLU A 198 -7.72 -25.59 -0.28
C GLU A 198 -6.66 -24.57 -0.72
N PHE A 199 -5.38 -24.86 -0.49
CA PHE A 199 -4.33 -24.14 -1.18
C PHE A 199 -3.72 -25.00 -2.30
N LEU A 200 -3.36 -24.29 -3.37
CA LEU A 200 -2.81 -24.91 -4.57
C LEU A 200 -1.30 -24.65 -4.63
N GLN A 201 -0.83 -24.20 -5.77
CA GLN A 201 0.60 -23.93 -5.97
C GLN A 201 0.94 -22.47 -5.70
N GLN A 202 2.17 -22.23 -5.28
CA GLN A 202 2.76 -20.91 -5.26
C GLN A 202 3.26 -20.55 -6.65
N GLN A 203 3.10 -19.27 -7.04
CA GLN A 203 3.59 -18.76 -8.32
C GLN A 203 3.97 -17.28 -8.21
N GLN A 204 4.87 -16.85 -9.08
CA GLN A 204 5.10 -15.43 -9.27
C GLN A 204 4.05 -14.85 -10.21
N VAL A 205 3.45 -13.77 -9.81
CA VAL A 205 2.41 -13.09 -10.58
C VAL A 205 2.76 -11.62 -10.78
N VAL A 206 2.36 -11.10 -11.92
CA VAL A 206 2.49 -9.68 -12.23
C VAL A 206 1.20 -8.99 -11.79
N LEU A 207 1.29 -8.16 -10.76
CA LEU A 207 0.16 -7.35 -10.32
C LEU A 207 -0.17 -6.32 -11.40
N LYS A 208 -1.39 -6.38 -11.93
CA LYS A 208 -2.00 -5.33 -12.73
C LYS A 208 -3.04 -4.64 -11.88
N ALA A 209 -2.87 -3.34 -11.64
CA ALA A 209 -3.91 -2.56 -11.01
C ALA A 209 -5.20 -2.70 -11.83
N ILE A 210 -6.31 -2.95 -11.16
CA ILE A 210 -7.63 -2.92 -11.79
C ILE A 210 -7.90 -1.44 -12.05
N GLU A 211 -7.70 -1.01 -13.29
CA GLU A 211 -7.78 0.39 -13.66
C GLU A 211 -9.14 1.00 -13.32
N THR A 212 -9.14 2.30 -13.15
CA THR A 212 -10.14 3.25 -12.67
C THR A 212 -11.57 3.15 -13.21
N ASN A 213 -11.86 2.23 -14.11
CA ASN A 213 -13.19 2.01 -14.69
C ASN A 213 -14.05 1.00 -13.93
N PHE A 214 -13.51 0.32 -12.92
CA PHE A 214 -14.25 -0.60 -12.05
C PHE A 214 -14.35 0.01 -10.65
N LYS A 215 -15.53 -0.14 -10.01
CA LYS A 215 -15.67 0.21 -8.60
C LYS A 215 -14.61 -0.51 -7.78
N LYS A 216 -13.89 0.23 -6.94
CA LYS A 216 -12.94 -0.35 -5.98
C LYS A 216 -13.70 -1.41 -5.16
N VAL A 217 -13.19 -2.62 -5.16
CA VAL A 217 -13.69 -3.72 -4.31
C VAL A 217 -12.71 -3.81 -3.15
N ASP A 218 -13.18 -3.51 -1.95
CA ASP A 218 -12.34 -3.36 -0.75
C ASP A 218 -11.55 -4.62 -0.35
N SER A 219 -11.85 -5.77 -0.94
CA SER A 219 -11.14 -7.04 -0.71
C SER A 219 -10.14 -7.42 -1.79
N VAL A 220 -9.97 -6.56 -2.82
CA VAL A 220 -9.18 -6.89 -4.02
C VAL A 220 -8.05 -5.89 -4.23
N ALA A 221 -6.80 -6.36 -4.18
CA ALA A 221 -5.61 -5.56 -4.46
C ALA A 221 -5.36 -5.36 -5.96
N GLY A 222 -5.80 -6.30 -6.79
CA GLY A 222 -5.59 -6.25 -8.23
C GLY A 222 -5.90 -7.57 -8.93
N ALA A 223 -5.52 -7.66 -10.18
CA ALA A 223 -5.66 -8.87 -10.99
C ALA A 223 -4.36 -9.22 -11.71
N THR A 224 -4.25 -10.46 -12.11
CA THR A 224 -3.15 -10.96 -12.94
C THR A 224 -3.69 -11.94 -13.98
N VAL A 225 -2.86 -12.22 -14.99
CA VAL A 225 -3.12 -13.33 -15.91
C VAL A 225 -2.33 -14.54 -15.43
N ARG A 226 -3.01 -15.63 -15.16
CA ARG A 226 -2.41 -16.90 -14.73
C ARG A 226 -1.78 -17.62 -15.91
N GLY A 227 -0.93 -18.62 -15.62
CA GLY A 227 -0.26 -19.41 -16.64
C GLY A 227 -1.18 -20.19 -17.59
N ASP A 228 -2.43 -20.45 -17.16
CA ASP A 228 -3.49 -21.08 -17.97
C ASP A 228 -4.30 -20.06 -18.80
N GLY A 229 -3.95 -18.78 -18.75
CA GLY A 229 -4.63 -17.69 -19.45
C GLY A 229 -5.87 -17.16 -18.72
N SER A 230 -6.26 -17.73 -17.59
CA SER A 230 -7.36 -17.21 -16.77
C SER A 230 -6.96 -15.99 -15.96
N ILE A 231 -7.96 -15.20 -15.53
CA ILE A 231 -7.73 -14.04 -14.65
C ILE A 231 -7.64 -14.54 -13.20
N GLY A 232 -6.56 -14.19 -12.52
CA GLY A 232 -6.38 -14.38 -11.09
C GLY A 232 -6.64 -13.08 -10.34
N ILE A 233 -7.50 -13.13 -9.32
CA ILE A 233 -7.78 -12.00 -8.43
C ILE A 233 -6.83 -12.07 -7.24
N ILE A 234 -6.15 -10.95 -6.95
CA ILE A 234 -5.22 -10.83 -5.84
C ILE A 234 -5.95 -10.19 -4.66
N ILE A 235 -5.89 -10.87 -3.51
CA ILE A 235 -6.58 -10.46 -2.28
C ILE A 235 -5.82 -9.31 -1.60
N ASP A 236 -6.56 -8.29 -1.17
CA ASP A 236 -6.06 -7.22 -0.31
C ASP A 236 -6.20 -7.63 1.16
N VAL A 237 -5.13 -8.20 1.71
CA VAL A 237 -5.09 -8.67 3.10
C VAL A 237 -5.31 -7.54 4.09
N LYS A 238 -4.74 -6.36 3.84
CA LYS A 238 -4.88 -5.20 4.72
C LYS A 238 -6.34 -4.76 4.80
N SER A 239 -6.95 -4.52 3.65
CA SER A 239 -8.33 -4.06 3.57
C SER A 239 -9.32 -5.04 4.23
N ILE A 240 -9.11 -6.36 4.07
CA ILE A 240 -9.97 -7.36 4.71
C ILE A 240 -9.82 -7.36 6.24
N ILE A 241 -8.58 -7.25 6.77
CA ILE A 241 -8.35 -7.21 8.22
C ILE A 241 -8.97 -5.95 8.86
N GLU A 242 -8.89 -4.80 8.17
CA GLU A 242 -9.42 -3.53 8.68
C GLU A 242 -10.95 -3.45 8.64
N ASN A 243 -11.61 -4.22 7.78
CA ASN A 243 -13.08 -4.22 7.60
C ASN A 243 -13.79 -5.45 8.20
N SER A 244 -13.09 -6.26 8.98
CA SER A 244 -13.61 -7.50 9.60
C SER A 244 -14.12 -7.33 11.03
#